data_f431e3b439c8c0b071ace362d8a4aab1
#
_entry.id   f431e3b439c8c0b071ace362d8a4aab1
#
_cell.length_a   1.000
_cell.length_b   1.000
_cell.length_c   1.000
_cell.angle_alpha   90.00
_cell.angle_beta   90.00
_cell.angle_gamma   90.00
#
_symmetry.space_group_name_H-M   'P 1'
#
loop_
_entity.id
_entity.type
_entity.pdbx_description
1 polymer ?
#
loop_
_entity_poly.entity_id
_entity_poly.type
_entity_poly.pdbx_seq_one_letter_code
_entity_poly.pdbx_strand_id
1 'polypeptide(L)'
;MVDALGLPLTFEITEGQRHDSLPAEQLVKAARSVCLLADKAYDSNSFRAALAARGCAPVIPSNGSRAEELPYDQHLYQARSEIECTFNLLKQARRFATRYEKTLRNYAAVVAIGCALLWLRI
;
A
#
# COMPACT_ATOMS: atom_id res chain seq x y z
N MET A 1 2.67 -1.83 1.17
CA MET A 1 2.96 -1.95 -0.27
C MET A 1 3.38 -3.37 -0.58
N VAL A 2 2.88 -3.94 -1.65
CA VAL A 2 3.22 -5.29 -2.11
C VAL A 2 3.68 -5.25 -3.57
N ASP A 3 4.38 -6.29 -4.01
CA ASP A 3 4.71 -6.47 -5.43
C ASP A 3 3.55 -7.08 -6.22
N ALA A 4 3.78 -7.39 -7.50
CA ALA A 4 2.78 -7.97 -8.40
C ALA A 4 2.32 -9.38 -8.00
N LEU A 5 3.04 -10.06 -7.12
CA LEU A 5 2.70 -11.37 -6.58
C LEU A 5 2.04 -11.31 -5.20
N GLY A 6 1.74 -10.09 -4.71
CA GLY A 6 1.19 -9.87 -3.38
C GLY A 6 2.20 -9.96 -2.25
N LEU A 7 3.50 -10.02 -2.54
CA LEU A 7 4.54 -10.10 -1.52
C LEU A 7 4.83 -8.74 -0.90
N PRO A 8 4.86 -8.64 0.44
CA PRO A 8 5.10 -7.36 1.10
C PRO A 8 6.53 -6.85 0.84
N LEU A 9 6.64 -5.64 0.32
CA LEU A 9 7.91 -4.94 0.10
C LEU A 9 8.25 -4.03 1.26
N THR A 10 7.27 -3.28 1.74
CA THR A 10 7.41 -2.35 2.85
C THR A 10 6.06 -2.05 3.46
N PHE A 11 6.06 -1.62 4.70
CA PHE A 11 4.86 -1.17 5.40
C PHE A 11 5.18 0.01 6.32
N GLU A 12 4.16 0.77 6.66
CA GLU A 12 4.22 1.80 7.69
C GLU A 12 3.00 1.67 8.59
N ILE A 13 3.21 1.88 9.88
CA ILE A 13 2.16 1.82 10.89
C ILE A 13 1.93 3.23 11.41
N THR A 14 0.70 3.68 11.31
CA THR A 14 0.26 5.00 11.75
C THR A 14 -0.87 4.87 12.76
N GLU A 15 -1.16 5.96 13.46
CA GLU A 15 -2.34 6.05 14.31
C GLU A 15 -3.61 5.89 13.47
N GLY A 16 -4.64 5.21 14.04
CA GLY A 16 -5.83 4.81 13.30
C GLY A 16 -6.66 5.95 12.71
N GLN A 17 -6.54 7.17 13.24
CA GLN A 17 -7.19 8.38 12.73
C GLN A 17 -6.39 9.13 11.66
N ARG A 18 -5.14 8.72 11.41
CA ARG A 18 -4.29 9.37 10.40
C ARG A 18 -4.65 8.90 9.00
N HIS A 19 -4.76 9.83 8.05
CA HIS A 19 -5.01 9.50 6.65
C HIS A 19 -3.86 8.69 6.05
N ASP A 20 -4.17 7.61 5.36
CA ASP A 20 -3.20 6.71 4.75
C ASP A 20 -2.37 7.38 3.63
N SER A 21 -2.88 8.47 3.06
CA SER A 21 -2.16 9.25 2.04
C SER A 21 -0.89 9.95 2.58
N LEU A 22 -0.83 10.26 3.88
CA LEU A 22 0.32 10.95 4.47
C LEU A 22 1.60 10.08 4.49
N PRO A 23 1.57 8.80 4.88
CA PRO A 23 2.74 7.92 4.82
C PRO A 23 3.03 7.39 3.41
N ALA A 24 2.10 7.52 2.47
CA ALA A 24 2.23 6.96 1.13
C ALA A 24 3.47 7.46 0.37
N GLU A 25 3.81 8.72 0.49
CA GLU A 25 5.00 9.30 -0.15
C GLU A 25 6.30 8.71 0.39
N GLN A 26 6.33 8.34 1.67
CA GLN A 26 7.49 7.66 2.27
C GLN A 26 7.60 6.22 1.78
N LEU A 27 6.49 5.51 1.67
CA LEU A 27 6.45 4.16 1.11
C LEU A 27 6.97 4.13 -0.33
N VAL A 28 6.60 5.12 -1.12
CA VAL A 28 7.04 5.24 -2.53
C VAL A 28 8.54 5.43 -2.64
N LYS A 29 9.21 6.05 -1.68
CA LYS A 29 10.67 6.20 -1.68
C LYS A 29 11.41 4.87 -1.72
N ALA A 30 10.83 3.83 -1.17
CA ALA A 30 11.37 2.47 -1.21
C ALA A 30 11.02 1.71 -2.49
N ALA A 31 10.04 2.18 -3.27
CA ALA A 31 9.60 1.51 -4.49
C ALA A 31 10.53 1.78 -5.67
N ARG A 32 10.92 0.71 -6.35
CA ARG A 32 11.60 0.74 -7.65
C ARG A 32 10.71 0.02 -8.66
N SER A 33 9.64 0.67 -9.08
CA SER A 33 8.69 0.06 -10.01
C SER A 33 8.36 1.00 -11.17
N VAL A 34 7.95 0.42 -12.28
CA VAL A 34 7.53 1.16 -13.48
C VAL A 34 6.16 1.80 -13.29
N CYS A 35 5.28 1.15 -12.51
CA CYS A 35 3.96 1.68 -12.18
C CYS A 35 3.58 1.32 -10.74
N LEU A 36 2.67 2.10 -10.18
CA LEU A 36 2.12 1.89 -8.84
C LEU A 36 0.60 1.99 -8.89
N LEU A 37 -0.04 0.94 -8.37
CA LEU A 37 -1.49 0.85 -8.26
C LEU A 37 -1.91 1.26 -6.86
N ALA A 38 -2.86 2.19 -6.76
CA ALA A 38 -3.45 2.60 -5.50
C ALA A 38 -4.92 2.97 -5.70
N ASP A 39 -5.69 3.02 -4.63
CA ASP A 39 -7.09 3.43 -4.73
C ASP A 39 -7.24 4.95 -4.83
N LYS A 40 -8.48 5.40 -5.08
CA LYS A 40 -8.79 6.83 -5.25
C LYS A 40 -8.46 7.71 -4.02
N ALA A 41 -8.31 7.12 -2.84
CA ALA A 41 -7.92 7.86 -1.63
C ALA A 41 -6.50 8.43 -1.72
N TYR A 42 -5.65 7.82 -2.56
CA TYR A 42 -4.28 8.27 -2.82
C TYR A 42 -4.19 9.25 -4.00
N ASP A 43 -5.33 9.63 -4.59
CA ASP A 43 -5.34 10.57 -5.72
C ASP A 43 -5.11 12.01 -5.25
N SER A 44 -3.85 12.38 -5.15
CA SER A 44 -3.43 13.76 -4.90
C SER A 44 -2.36 14.19 -5.90
N ASN A 45 -2.32 15.48 -6.21
CA ASN A 45 -1.32 16.02 -7.13
C ASN A 45 0.09 15.85 -6.59
N SER A 46 0.30 15.99 -5.28
CA SER A 46 1.61 15.79 -4.63
C SER A 46 2.08 14.35 -4.75
N PHE A 47 1.20 13.38 -4.52
CA PHE A 47 1.54 11.97 -4.64
C PHE A 47 1.85 11.57 -6.09
N ARG A 48 1.03 12.02 -7.04
CA ARG A 48 1.29 11.80 -8.47
C ARG A 48 2.60 12.42 -8.93
N ALA A 49 2.93 13.63 -8.45
CA ALA A 49 4.19 14.29 -8.75
C ALA A 49 5.39 13.52 -8.15
N ALA A 50 5.27 13.00 -6.95
CA ALA A 50 6.30 12.18 -6.31
C ALA A 50 6.56 10.89 -7.10
N LEU A 51 5.52 10.25 -7.62
CA LEU A 51 5.64 9.07 -8.50
C LEU A 51 6.32 9.43 -9.81
N ALA A 52 5.88 10.51 -10.47
CA ALA A 52 6.43 10.96 -11.74
C ALA A 52 7.93 11.31 -11.62
N ALA A 53 8.34 11.97 -10.55
CA ALA A 53 9.73 12.28 -10.26
C ALA A 53 10.63 11.04 -10.15
N ARG A 54 10.05 9.87 -9.90
CA ARG A 54 10.74 8.58 -9.82
C ARG A 54 10.61 7.74 -11.10
N GLY A 55 9.97 8.27 -12.12
CA GLY A 55 9.68 7.52 -13.34
C GLY A 55 8.64 6.41 -13.15
N CYS A 56 7.82 6.51 -12.12
CA CYS A 56 6.77 5.54 -11.79
C CYS A 56 5.41 6.06 -12.27
N ALA A 57 4.74 5.34 -13.14
CA ALA A 57 3.42 5.71 -13.63
C ALA A 57 2.33 5.41 -12.58
N PRO A 58 1.49 6.39 -12.21
CA PRO A 58 0.38 6.14 -11.30
C PRO A 58 -0.77 5.45 -12.02
N VAL A 59 -1.27 4.35 -11.47
CA VAL A 59 -2.50 3.66 -11.87
C VAL A 59 -3.51 3.84 -10.75
N ILE A 60 -4.09 5.04 -10.70
CA ILE A 60 -4.93 5.52 -9.60
C ILE A 60 -6.19 6.15 -10.19
N PRO A 61 -7.41 5.69 -9.80
CA PRO A 61 -8.65 6.35 -10.20
C PRO A 61 -8.71 7.77 -9.65
N SER A 62 -9.33 8.66 -10.40
CA SER A 62 -9.58 10.03 -9.92
C SER A 62 -10.58 10.03 -8.77
N ASN A 63 -10.30 10.85 -7.76
CA ASN A 63 -11.28 11.07 -6.71
C ASN A 63 -12.36 12.08 -7.17
N GLY A 64 -13.53 12.02 -6.53
CA GLY A 64 -14.68 12.82 -6.93
C GLY A 64 -14.53 14.34 -6.73
N SER A 65 -13.46 14.80 -6.09
CA SER A 65 -13.17 16.24 -5.90
C SER A 65 -12.37 16.87 -7.04
N ARG A 66 -11.88 16.06 -8.00
CA ARG A 66 -11.23 16.59 -9.19
C ARG A 66 -12.22 17.20 -10.15
N ALA A 67 -11.85 18.34 -10.74
CA ALA A 67 -12.64 18.97 -11.80
C ALA A 67 -12.63 18.14 -13.10
N GLU A 68 -11.52 17.49 -13.41
CA GLU A 68 -11.36 16.61 -14.57
C GLU A 68 -10.82 15.24 -14.14
N GLU A 69 -11.42 14.17 -14.65
CA GLU A 69 -10.93 12.83 -14.43
C GLU A 69 -9.65 12.60 -15.22
N LEU A 70 -8.64 12.02 -14.55
CA LEU A 70 -7.41 11.61 -15.19
C LEU A 70 -7.52 10.17 -15.69
N PRO A 71 -7.07 9.87 -16.92
CA PRO A 71 -7.11 8.51 -17.44
C PRO A 71 -6.14 7.61 -16.68
N TYR A 72 -6.54 6.36 -16.50
CA TYR A 72 -5.69 5.32 -15.93
C TYR A 72 -5.99 3.97 -16.58
N ASP A 73 -5.07 3.04 -16.52
CA ASP A 73 -5.25 1.69 -17.07
C ASP A 73 -6.14 0.86 -16.13
N GLN A 74 -7.42 0.72 -16.52
CA GLN A 74 -8.39 -0.04 -15.74
C GLN A 74 -8.07 -1.54 -15.68
N HIS A 75 -7.43 -2.08 -16.68
CA HIS A 75 -7.04 -3.49 -16.72
C HIS A 75 -5.92 -3.77 -15.71
N LEU A 76 -4.89 -2.95 -15.69
CA LEU A 76 -3.83 -3.03 -14.67
C LEU A 76 -4.38 -2.77 -13.27
N TYR A 77 -5.34 -1.87 -13.13
CA TYR A 77 -5.92 -1.54 -11.83
C TYR A 77 -6.58 -2.74 -11.14
N GLN A 78 -7.07 -3.71 -11.89
CA GLN A 78 -7.66 -4.93 -11.32
C GLN A 78 -6.64 -5.71 -10.46
N ALA A 79 -5.35 -5.65 -10.78
CA ALA A 79 -4.30 -6.29 -10.00
C ALA A 79 -4.12 -5.68 -8.59
N ARG A 80 -4.76 -4.55 -8.29
CA ARG A 80 -4.77 -3.97 -6.93
C ARG A 80 -5.33 -4.93 -5.88
N SER A 81 -6.19 -5.88 -6.28
CA SER A 81 -6.74 -6.89 -5.38
C SER A 81 -5.67 -7.73 -4.66
N GLU A 82 -4.45 -7.81 -5.20
CA GLU A 82 -3.34 -8.55 -4.55
C GLU A 82 -3.00 -8.00 -3.16
N ILE A 83 -3.10 -6.69 -2.95
CA ILE A 83 -2.86 -6.14 -1.61
C ILE A 83 -3.96 -6.55 -0.62
N GLU A 84 -5.20 -6.67 -1.08
CA GLU A 84 -6.32 -7.13 -0.25
C GLU A 84 -6.14 -8.61 0.13
N CYS A 85 -5.68 -9.43 -0.81
CA CYS A 85 -5.32 -10.83 -0.53
C CYS A 85 -4.21 -10.92 0.51
N THR A 86 -3.18 -10.11 0.40
CA THR A 86 -2.08 -10.05 1.38
C THR A 86 -2.58 -9.67 2.77
N PHE A 87 -3.43 -8.64 2.88
CA PHE A 87 -4.03 -8.27 4.16
C PHE A 87 -4.88 -9.40 4.75
N ASN A 88 -5.64 -10.11 3.93
CA ASN A 88 -6.43 -11.23 4.39
C ASN A 88 -5.55 -12.37 4.93
N LEU A 89 -4.44 -12.67 4.27
CA LEU A 89 -3.46 -13.65 4.75
C LEU A 89 -2.83 -13.23 6.08
N LEU A 90 -2.45 -11.97 6.22
CA LEU A 90 -1.92 -11.44 7.48
C LEU A 90 -2.96 -11.52 8.61
N LYS A 91 -4.21 -11.16 8.34
CA LYS A 91 -5.31 -11.20 9.32
C LYS A 91 -5.68 -12.60 9.81
N GLN A 92 -5.32 -13.65 9.08
CA GLN A 92 -5.49 -15.03 9.56
C GLN A 92 -4.70 -15.30 10.85
N ALA A 93 -3.60 -14.59 11.05
CA ALA A 93 -2.92 -14.59 12.35
C ALA A 93 -3.67 -13.66 13.31
N ARG A 94 -4.20 -14.24 14.39
CA ARG A 94 -5.09 -13.56 15.36
C ARG A 94 -4.48 -12.27 15.94
N ARG A 95 -3.16 -12.23 16.11
CA ARG A 95 -2.43 -11.05 16.61
C ARG A 95 -2.51 -9.83 15.69
N PHE A 96 -2.59 -10.04 14.38
CA PHE A 96 -2.76 -8.95 13.42
C PHE A 96 -4.18 -8.39 13.44
N ALA A 97 -5.17 -9.30 13.47
CA ALA A 97 -6.58 -8.93 13.42
C ALA A 97 -7.05 -8.17 14.67
N THR A 98 -6.56 -8.56 15.85
CA THR A 98 -7.00 -8.02 17.14
C THR A 98 -6.07 -6.98 17.74
N ARG A 99 -4.89 -6.77 17.15
CA ARG A 99 -3.87 -5.81 17.62
C ARG A 99 -3.59 -5.95 19.11
N TYR A 100 -3.23 -7.16 19.55
CA TYR A 100 -2.89 -7.44 20.96
C TYR A 100 -1.70 -6.63 21.49
N GLU A 101 -0.79 -6.25 20.60
CA GLU A 101 0.40 -5.51 20.99
C GLU A 101 0.07 -4.04 21.26
N LYS A 102 0.37 -3.59 22.47
CA LYS A 102 0.03 -2.24 22.94
C LYS A 102 0.99 -1.17 22.45
N THR A 103 2.24 -1.53 22.13
CA THR A 103 3.24 -0.59 21.65
C THR A 103 3.40 -0.66 20.15
N LEU A 104 3.64 0.49 19.52
CA LEU A 104 3.90 0.58 18.09
C LEU A 104 5.07 -0.32 17.65
N ARG A 105 6.15 -0.35 18.44
CA ARG A 105 7.33 -1.17 18.16
C ARG A 105 7.02 -2.67 18.14
N ASN A 106 6.29 -3.16 19.13
CA ASN A 106 5.94 -4.57 19.22
C ASN A 106 4.97 -4.97 18.11
N TYR A 107 4.00 -4.12 17.80
CA TYR A 107 3.08 -4.35 16.70
C TYR A 107 3.82 -4.36 15.34
N ALA A 108 4.73 -3.43 15.11
CA ALA A 108 5.58 -3.41 13.92
C ALA A 108 6.42 -4.68 13.78
N ALA A 109 6.97 -5.19 14.88
CA ALA A 109 7.72 -6.44 14.88
C ALA A 109 6.83 -7.64 14.49
N VAL A 110 5.60 -7.73 15.01
CA VAL A 110 4.64 -8.76 14.63
C VAL A 110 4.30 -8.69 13.14
N VAL A 111 4.04 -7.48 12.62
CA VAL A 111 3.77 -7.29 11.18
C VAL A 111 4.98 -7.70 10.34
N ALA A 112 6.18 -7.31 10.72
CA ALA A 112 7.41 -7.68 10.00
C ALA A 112 7.61 -9.20 9.94
N ILE A 113 7.39 -9.91 11.06
CA ILE A 113 7.47 -11.37 11.10
C ILE A 113 6.41 -11.99 10.17
N GLY A 114 5.18 -11.48 10.18
CA GLY A 114 4.13 -11.97 9.28
C GLY A 114 4.48 -11.76 7.81
N CYS A 115 5.03 -10.60 7.46
CA CYS A 115 5.51 -10.33 6.11
C CYS A 115 6.64 -11.29 5.70
N ALA A 116 7.60 -11.54 6.59
CA ALA A 116 8.68 -12.49 6.33
C ALA A 116 8.16 -13.93 6.11
N LEU A 117 7.15 -14.35 6.88
CA LEU A 117 6.53 -15.66 6.69
C LEU A 117 5.81 -15.80 5.34
N LEU A 118 5.24 -14.72 4.80
CA LEU A 118 4.65 -14.75 3.46
C LEU A 118 5.73 -14.97 2.39
N TRP A 119 6.90 -14.35 2.53
CA TRP A 119 8.03 -14.60 1.66
C TRP A 119 8.54 -16.04 1.71
N LEU A 120 8.50 -16.67 2.87
CA LEU A 120 8.96 -18.07 3.05
C LEU A 120 7.98 -19.12 2.50
N ARG A 121 6.75 -18.73 2.17
CA ARG A 121 5.75 -19.62 1.57
C ARG A 121 5.88 -19.83 0.07
N ILE A 122 6.80 -19.15 -0.54
CA ILE A 122 7.03 -19.23 -1.99
C ILE A 122 7.81 -20.48 -2.36
#